data_aaf77412032da1f0b874ff7478ee05a6
#
_entry.id   aaf77412032da1f0b874ff7478ee05a6
#
_cell.length_a   1.000
_cell.length_b   1.000
_cell.length_c   1.000
_cell.angle_alpha   90.00
_cell.angle_beta   90.00
_cell.angle_gamma   90.00
#
_symmetry.space_group_name_H-M   'P 1'
#
loop_
_entity.id
_entity.type
_entity.pdbx_description
1 polymer ?
#
loop_
_entity_poly.entity_id
_entity_poly.type
_entity_poly.pdbx_seq_one_letter_code
_entity_poly.pdbx_strand_id
1 'polypeptide(L)'
;AIAKKGKENIVNATIGSLYDEDGNLVALDTVFNTYNSLDNRTKAKYASSFSGNPNFRKQVYNWVVQDTKLDLCHSVIGTPGGSGAVSSTILNVLDEGQTLIIPHIAWGNYKSMATIANCKVQAYQMFDGDAFNITSFKETCREVMARQGKVLAIINDPCHNPTGYSM
;
A
#
# COMPACT_ATOMS: atom_id res chain seq x y z
N ALA A 1 -8.30 -5.14 -26.05
CA ALA A 1 -7.84 -6.51 -26.32
C ALA A 1 -8.95 -7.54 -26.01
N ILE A 2 -9.66 -7.40 -24.87
CA ILE A 2 -10.74 -8.31 -24.45
C ILE A 2 -11.93 -8.31 -25.41
N ALA A 3 -12.25 -7.16 -26.01
CA ALA A 3 -13.36 -7.03 -26.97
C ALA A 3 -13.13 -7.74 -28.32
N LYS A 4 -11.88 -8.16 -28.61
CA LYS A 4 -11.52 -8.82 -29.90
C LYS A 4 -11.39 -10.33 -29.82
N LYS A 5 -11.38 -10.92 -28.61
CA LYS A 5 -11.34 -12.37 -28.40
C LYS A 5 -12.57 -12.76 -27.59
N GLY A 6 -13.29 -13.80 -28.01
CA GLY A 6 -14.48 -14.27 -27.28
C GLY A 6 -14.20 -14.42 -25.79
N LYS A 7 -15.16 -14.04 -24.95
CA LYS A 7 -15.02 -13.96 -23.49
C LYS A 7 -14.67 -15.29 -22.80
N GLU A 8 -14.89 -16.40 -23.47
CA GLU A 8 -14.87 -17.76 -22.87
C GLU A 8 -13.48 -18.30 -22.49
N ASN A 9 -12.40 -17.67 -22.94
CA ASN A 9 -11.02 -18.15 -22.70
C ASN A 9 -10.08 -17.05 -22.15
N ILE A 10 -10.63 -16.02 -21.53
CA ILE A 10 -9.79 -14.91 -21.03
C ILE A 10 -10.07 -14.69 -19.54
N VAL A 11 -9.04 -14.90 -18.71
CA VAL A 11 -9.05 -14.47 -17.31
C VAL A 11 -8.70 -12.99 -17.28
N ASN A 12 -9.62 -12.16 -16.80
CA ASN A 12 -9.39 -10.73 -16.62
C ASN A 12 -8.88 -10.45 -15.20
N ALA A 13 -7.59 -10.21 -15.06
CA ALA A 13 -6.95 -9.85 -13.80
C ALA A 13 -6.46 -8.38 -13.77
N THR A 14 -7.08 -7.50 -14.57
CA THR A 14 -6.68 -6.08 -14.68
C THR A 14 -7.21 -5.20 -13.56
N ILE A 15 -8.19 -5.66 -12.80
CA ILE A 15 -8.81 -4.94 -11.69
C ILE A 15 -8.48 -5.70 -10.40
N GLY A 16 -8.03 -4.98 -9.36
CA GLY A 16 -7.71 -5.54 -8.06
C GLY A 16 -8.95 -5.88 -7.22
N SER A 17 -9.88 -6.63 -7.80
CA SER A 17 -11.10 -7.11 -7.16
C SER A 17 -11.14 -8.63 -7.23
N LEU A 18 -11.60 -9.27 -6.14
CA LEU A 18 -11.78 -10.71 -6.08
C LEU A 18 -13.22 -11.06 -6.49
N TYR A 19 -13.36 -11.97 -7.42
CA TYR A 19 -14.65 -12.49 -7.88
C TYR A 19 -14.73 -13.99 -7.60
N ASP A 20 -15.95 -14.46 -7.28
CA ASP A 20 -16.25 -15.88 -7.16
C ASP A 20 -16.40 -16.53 -8.55
N GLU A 21 -16.68 -17.85 -8.56
CA GLU A 21 -16.84 -18.64 -9.80
C GLU A 21 -18.07 -18.22 -10.62
N ASP A 22 -19.06 -17.61 -9.99
CA ASP A 22 -20.28 -17.09 -10.63
C ASP A 22 -20.08 -15.65 -11.14
N GLY A 23 -18.93 -15.04 -10.91
CA GLY A 23 -18.60 -13.69 -11.32
C GLY A 23 -19.13 -12.59 -10.39
N ASN A 24 -19.54 -12.92 -9.16
CA ASN A 24 -19.95 -11.96 -8.16
C ASN A 24 -18.73 -11.43 -7.40
N LEU A 25 -18.77 -10.16 -7.03
CA LEU A 25 -17.74 -9.55 -6.20
C LEU A 25 -17.71 -10.20 -4.81
N VAL A 26 -16.56 -10.75 -4.42
CA VAL A 26 -16.40 -11.32 -3.08
C VAL A 26 -16.33 -10.21 -2.04
N ALA A 27 -17.18 -10.30 -1.05
CA ALA A 27 -17.22 -9.40 0.10
C ALA A 27 -17.08 -10.23 1.40
N LEU A 28 -16.46 -9.63 2.42
CA LEU A 28 -16.31 -10.27 3.72
C LEU A 28 -17.60 -10.08 4.54
N ASP A 29 -18.44 -11.10 4.61
CA ASP A 29 -19.71 -11.07 5.34
C ASP A 29 -19.54 -10.62 6.78
N THR A 30 -18.49 -11.06 7.47
CA THR A 30 -18.19 -10.66 8.84
C THR A 30 -18.06 -9.15 8.98
N VAL A 31 -17.40 -8.48 8.02
CA VAL A 31 -17.23 -7.02 8.02
C VAL A 31 -18.56 -6.33 7.81
N PHE A 32 -19.33 -6.75 6.81
CA PHE A 32 -20.62 -6.12 6.50
C PHE A 32 -21.66 -6.38 7.58
N ASN A 33 -21.72 -7.59 8.13
CA ASN A 33 -22.62 -7.91 9.24
C ASN A 33 -22.30 -7.08 10.48
N THR A 34 -21.01 -6.93 10.82
CA THR A 34 -20.58 -6.07 11.91
C THR A 34 -20.95 -4.60 11.66
N TYR A 35 -20.68 -4.08 10.45
CA TYR A 35 -21.05 -2.71 10.09
C TYR A 35 -22.57 -2.51 10.15
N ASN A 36 -23.35 -3.44 9.65
CA ASN A 36 -24.82 -3.35 9.64
C ASN A 36 -25.43 -3.44 11.04
N SER A 37 -24.79 -4.14 11.97
CA SER A 37 -25.22 -4.22 13.36
C SER A 37 -25.02 -2.94 14.16
N LEU A 38 -24.18 -2.01 13.69
CA LEU A 38 -23.98 -0.72 14.32
C LEU A 38 -25.23 0.16 14.16
N ASP A 39 -25.60 0.88 15.22
CA ASP A 39 -26.71 1.84 15.15
C ASP A 39 -26.34 3.06 14.28
N ASN A 40 -27.37 3.74 13.75
CA ASN A 40 -27.17 4.86 12.82
C ASN A 40 -26.46 6.05 13.47
N ARG A 41 -26.59 6.25 14.79
CA ARG A 41 -25.91 7.36 15.49
C ARG A 41 -24.41 7.09 15.57
N THR A 42 -24.02 5.84 15.81
CA THR A 42 -22.62 5.42 15.77
C THR A 42 -22.02 5.59 14.37
N LYS A 43 -22.75 5.22 13.32
CA LYS A 43 -22.32 5.38 11.91
C LYS A 43 -22.19 6.85 11.51
N ALA A 44 -23.09 7.71 11.98
CA ALA A 44 -23.13 9.12 11.64
C ALA A 44 -22.25 10.01 12.55
N LYS A 45 -21.60 9.43 13.57
CA LYS A 45 -20.84 10.19 14.55
C LYS A 45 -19.66 10.92 13.91
N TYR A 46 -19.52 12.19 14.22
CA TYR A 46 -18.35 12.98 13.82
C TYR A 46 -17.07 12.40 14.44
N ALA A 47 -16.00 12.39 13.65
CA ALA A 47 -14.71 11.88 14.10
C ALA A 47 -14.16 12.69 15.27
N SER A 48 -13.82 12.03 16.36
CA SER A 48 -13.24 12.65 17.56
C SER A 48 -11.72 12.76 17.53
N SER A 49 -11.07 12.23 16.50
CA SER A 49 -9.61 12.22 16.34
C SER A 49 -9.23 12.16 14.88
N PHE A 50 -8.26 12.99 14.50
CA PHE A 50 -7.66 12.96 13.15
C PHE A 50 -6.78 11.74 12.90
N SER A 51 -6.26 11.12 13.95
CA SER A 51 -5.44 9.91 13.85
C SER A 51 -6.23 8.59 13.83
N GLY A 52 -7.56 8.69 13.92
CA GLY A 52 -8.44 7.53 13.97
C GLY A 52 -8.84 7.12 15.39
N ASN A 53 -9.86 6.28 15.50
CA ASN A 53 -10.39 5.78 16.76
C ASN A 53 -9.31 5.06 17.57
N PRO A 54 -9.11 5.35 18.88
CA PRO A 54 -8.08 4.70 19.70
C PRO A 54 -8.18 3.17 19.73
N ASN A 55 -9.40 2.63 19.80
CA ASN A 55 -9.60 1.18 19.80
C ASN A 55 -9.23 0.56 18.44
N PHE A 56 -9.60 1.19 17.32
CA PHE A 56 -9.18 0.79 15.99
C PHE A 56 -7.63 0.73 15.89
N ARG A 57 -6.94 1.79 16.32
CA ARG A 57 -5.47 1.85 16.30
C ARG A 57 -4.83 0.73 17.12
N LYS A 58 -5.39 0.47 18.32
CA LYS A 58 -4.94 -0.64 19.18
C LYS A 58 -5.14 -1.99 18.50
N GLN A 59 -6.30 -2.24 17.89
CA GLN A 59 -6.59 -3.52 17.23
C GLN A 59 -5.72 -3.73 15.99
N VAL A 60 -5.46 -2.68 15.20
CA VAL A 60 -4.54 -2.75 14.05
C VAL A 60 -3.12 -3.10 14.52
N TYR A 61 -2.63 -2.45 15.58
CA TYR A 61 -1.33 -2.80 16.15
C TYR A 61 -1.27 -4.27 16.58
N ASN A 62 -2.26 -4.72 17.36
CA ASN A 62 -2.33 -6.11 17.82
C ASN A 62 -2.35 -7.10 16.65
N TRP A 63 -3.10 -6.77 15.58
CA TRP A 63 -3.18 -7.60 14.38
C TRP A 63 -1.85 -7.70 13.64
N VAL A 64 -1.13 -6.59 13.50
CA VAL A 64 0.16 -6.54 12.80
C VAL A 64 1.26 -7.24 13.59
N VAL A 65 1.30 -7.03 14.91
CA VAL A 65 2.37 -7.58 15.76
C VAL A 65 2.09 -9.04 16.14
N GLN A 66 0.82 -9.41 16.31
CA GLN A 66 0.39 -10.75 16.74
C GLN A 66 1.21 -11.25 17.95
N ASP A 67 1.78 -12.47 17.84
CA ASP A 67 2.59 -13.10 18.89
C ASP A 67 4.08 -12.74 18.81
N THR A 68 4.47 -11.82 17.91
CA THR A 68 5.85 -11.36 17.84
C THR A 68 6.18 -10.56 19.10
N LYS A 69 7.32 -10.86 19.73
CA LYS A 69 7.82 -10.09 20.89
C LYS A 69 8.53 -8.80 20.45
N LEU A 70 8.03 -8.14 19.39
CA LEU A 70 8.63 -6.91 18.91
C LEU A 70 8.18 -5.76 19.82
N ASP A 71 9.10 -5.26 20.63
CA ASP A 71 8.93 -4.00 21.36
C ASP A 71 9.38 -2.84 20.46
N LEU A 72 8.46 -2.36 19.63
CA LEU A 72 8.73 -1.28 18.68
C LEU A 72 8.12 0.03 19.17
N CYS A 73 8.91 1.09 19.14
CA CYS A 73 8.33 2.44 19.17
C CYS A 73 7.46 2.61 17.93
N HIS A 74 6.14 2.76 18.12
CA HIS A 74 5.19 2.76 17.02
C HIS A 74 4.14 3.84 17.18
N SER A 75 3.55 4.21 16.05
CA SER A 75 2.32 5.01 15.97
C SER A 75 1.42 4.43 14.89
N VAL A 76 0.13 4.36 15.15
CA VAL A 76 -0.89 3.92 14.20
C VAL A 76 -1.80 5.08 13.87
N ILE A 77 -2.00 5.33 12.59
CA ILE A 77 -2.85 6.40 12.07
C ILE A 77 -3.87 5.80 11.11
N GLY A 78 -5.14 6.14 11.27
CA GLY A 78 -6.18 5.82 10.31
C GLY A 78 -6.06 6.70 9.06
N THR A 79 -6.14 6.09 7.89
CA THR A 79 -6.08 6.77 6.60
C THR A 79 -7.22 6.32 5.68
N PRO A 80 -7.60 7.09 4.65
CA PRO A 80 -8.58 6.65 3.66
C PRO A 80 -7.97 5.60 2.73
N GLY A 81 -7.87 4.36 3.23
CA GLY A 81 -7.28 3.22 2.54
C GLY A 81 -5.76 3.30 2.37
N GLY A 82 -5.18 2.30 1.68
CA GLY A 82 -3.75 2.23 1.40
C GLY A 82 -3.23 3.40 0.55
N SER A 83 -4.04 3.87 -0.41
CA SER A 83 -3.69 5.04 -1.22
C SER A 83 -3.54 6.30 -0.37
N GLY A 84 -4.44 6.51 0.61
CA GLY A 84 -4.32 7.61 1.56
C GLY A 84 -3.07 7.48 2.44
N ALA A 85 -2.73 6.26 2.89
CA ALA A 85 -1.51 6.01 3.65
C ALA A 85 -0.26 6.38 2.86
N VAL A 86 -0.13 5.88 1.63
CA VAL A 86 1.04 6.17 0.77
C VAL A 86 1.14 7.66 0.44
N SER A 87 0.04 8.29 -0.01
CA SER A 87 0.03 9.72 -0.33
C SER A 87 0.40 10.59 0.85
N SER A 88 -0.19 10.32 2.02
CA SER A 88 0.12 11.07 3.25
C SER A 88 1.58 10.88 3.66
N THR A 89 2.13 9.69 3.52
CA THR A 89 3.54 9.43 3.83
C THR A 89 4.46 10.23 2.90
N ILE A 90 4.20 10.22 1.59
CA ILE A 90 5.01 10.99 0.64
C ILE A 90 4.98 12.49 0.99
N LEU A 91 3.78 13.04 1.18
CA LEU A 91 3.58 14.47 1.47
C LEU A 91 4.18 14.95 2.80
N ASN A 92 4.31 14.05 3.79
CA ASN A 92 4.84 14.43 5.11
C ASN A 92 6.32 14.10 5.29
N VAL A 93 6.89 13.22 4.47
CA VAL A 93 8.29 12.78 4.61
C VAL A 93 9.19 13.45 3.58
N LEU A 94 8.72 13.67 2.36
CA LEU A 94 9.50 14.31 1.30
C LEU A 94 9.11 15.77 1.14
N ASP A 95 10.12 16.59 0.89
CA ASP A 95 9.95 17.97 0.45
C ASP A 95 9.80 18.02 -1.08
N GLU A 96 9.24 19.11 -1.60
CA GLU A 96 9.10 19.33 -3.03
C GLU A 96 10.45 19.17 -3.76
N GLY A 97 10.43 18.48 -4.88
CA GLY A 97 11.62 18.18 -5.68
C GLY A 97 12.45 16.99 -5.19
N GLN A 98 12.20 16.47 -4.00
CA GLN A 98 12.87 15.29 -3.48
C GLN A 98 12.40 14.00 -4.17
N THR A 99 13.12 12.92 -3.97
CA THR A 99 12.99 11.67 -4.71
C THR A 99 12.39 10.56 -3.85
N LEU A 100 11.30 9.96 -4.32
CA LEU A 100 10.75 8.70 -3.84
C LEU A 100 11.45 7.53 -4.55
N ILE A 101 11.87 6.52 -3.82
CA ILE A 101 12.42 5.27 -4.37
C ILE A 101 11.31 4.23 -4.51
N ILE A 102 11.20 3.62 -5.69
CA ILE A 102 10.24 2.55 -5.97
C ILE A 102 10.91 1.40 -6.72
N PRO A 103 10.38 0.16 -6.71
CA PRO A 103 10.88 -0.87 -7.61
C PRO A 103 10.59 -0.51 -9.07
N HIS A 104 11.41 -1.02 -10.01
CA HIS A 104 11.21 -0.76 -11.44
C HIS A 104 9.91 -1.36 -11.98
N ILE A 105 9.47 -2.49 -11.41
CA ILE A 105 8.13 -3.03 -11.58
C ILE A 105 7.34 -2.62 -10.34
N ALA A 106 6.35 -1.77 -10.52
CA ALA A 106 5.59 -1.21 -9.40
C ALA A 106 4.14 -0.88 -9.80
N TRP A 107 3.27 -0.80 -8.84
CA TRP A 107 1.93 -0.26 -9.04
C TRP A 107 2.02 1.19 -9.54
N GLY A 108 1.41 1.45 -10.71
CA GLY A 108 1.57 2.72 -11.43
C GLY A 108 1.21 3.97 -10.63
N ASN A 109 0.30 3.84 -9.65
CA ASN A 109 -0.15 4.98 -8.86
C ASN A 109 0.93 5.58 -7.94
N TYR A 110 2.02 4.85 -7.61
CA TYR A 110 3.13 5.43 -6.85
C TYR A 110 3.74 6.63 -7.56
N LYS A 111 3.91 6.53 -8.89
CA LYS A 111 4.41 7.65 -9.71
C LYS A 111 3.44 8.82 -9.71
N SER A 112 2.14 8.54 -9.85
CA SER A 112 1.10 9.58 -9.83
C SER A 112 1.06 10.31 -8.48
N MET A 113 1.15 9.59 -7.36
CA MET A 113 1.18 10.18 -6.03
C MET A 113 2.43 11.05 -5.82
N ALA A 114 3.61 10.59 -6.26
CA ALA A 114 4.83 11.39 -6.21
C ALA A 114 4.70 12.65 -7.07
N THR A 115 4.13 12.57 -8.26
CA THR A 115 3.90 13.72 -9.14
C THR A 115 2.97 14.75 -8.49
N ILE A 116 1.87 14.31 -7.86
CA ILE A 116 0.93 15.19 -7.14
C ILE A 116 1.63 15.91 -5.98
N ALA A 117 2.59 15.24 -5.34
CA ALA A 117 3.41 15.81 -4.27
C ALA A 117 4.60 16.66 -4.77
N ASN A 118 4.70 16.94 -6.07
CA ASN A 118 5.85 17.58 -6.72
C ASN A 118 7.19 16.87 -6.43
N CYS A 119 7.17 15.57 -6.21
CA CYS A 119 8.34 14.73 -5.96
C CYS A 119 8.79 14.00 -7.22
N LYS A 120 10.09 13.69 -7.28
CA LYS A 120 10.70 12.86 -8.30
C LYS A 120 10.59 11.38 -7.92
N VAL A 121 10.80 10.50 -8.90
CA VAL A 121 10.85 9.05 -8.69
C VAL A 121 12.15 8.50 -9.22
N GLN A 122 12.81 7.65 -8.44
CA GLN A 122 13.96 6.85 -8.89
C GLN A 122 13.64 5.37 -8.65
N ALA A 123 13.85 4.55 -9.68
CA ALA A 123 13.58 3.12 -9.60
C ALA A 123 14.86 2.34 -9.30
N TYR A 124 14.74 1.28 -8.48
CA TYR A 124 15.76 0.25 -8.34
C TYR A 124 15.36 -1.02 -9.10
N GLN A 125 16.33 -1.81 -9.54
CA GLN A 125 16.08 -3.12 -10.13
C GLN A 125 15.65 -4.07 -9.02
N MET A 126 14.38 -4.52 -9.07
CA MET A 126 13.79 -5.34 -8.00
C MET A 126 14.37 -6.75 -7.94
N PHE A 127 14.73 -7.30 -9.09
CA PHE A 127 15.18 -8.69 -9.19
C PHE A 127 16.64 -8.81 -9.67
N ASP A 128 17.34 -9.79 -9.09
CA ASP A 128 18.58 -10.36 -9.59
C ASP A 128 18.34 -11.87 -9.72
N GLY A 129 18.10 -12.34 -10.97
CA GLY A 129 17.49 -13.64 -11.21
C GLY A 129 16.09 -13.71 -10.57
N ASP A 130 15.87 -14.72 -9.72
CA ASP A 130 14.60 -14.94 -9.02
C ASP A 130 14.59 -14.34 -7.59
N ALA A 131 15.68 -13.69 -7.16
CA ALA A 131 15.83 -13.13 -5.83
C ALA A 131 15.65 -11.61 -5.81
N PHE A 132 15.31 -11.07 -4.62
CA PHE A 132 15.29 -9.63 -4.42
C PHE A 132 16.69 -9.02 -4.57
N ASN A 133 16.85 -8.04 -5.42
CA ASN A 133 18.11 -7.36 -5.71
C ASN A 133 18.47 -6.34 -4.62
N ILE A 134 18.98 -6.85 -3.51
CA ILE A 134 19.38 -6.00 -2.37
C ILE A 134 20.53 -5.05 -2.75
N THR A 135 21.37 -5.41 -3.71
CA THR A 135 22.48 -4.57 -4.17
C THR A 135 21.96 -3.32 -4.86
N SER A 136 21.11 -3.46 -5.88
CA SER A 136 20.50 -2.32 -6.56
C SER A 136 19.69 -1.44 -5.61
N PHE A 137 18.94 -2.04 -4.68
CA PHE A 137 18.21 -1.29 -3.67
C PHE A 137 19.15 -0.44 -2.78
N LYS A 138 20.21 -1.03 -2.26
CA LYS A 138 21.20 -0.33 -1.42
C LYS A 138 21.91 0.79 -2.16
N GLU A 139 22.31 0.56 -3.40
CA GLU A 139 22.98 1.57 -4.24
C GLU A 139 22.05 2.76 -4.48
N THR A 140 20.81 2.51 -4.90
CA THR A 140 19.79 3.54 -5.11
C THR A 140 19.54 4.35 -3.82
N CYS A 141 19.44 3.65 -2.67
CA CYS A 141 19.28 4.34 -1.37
C CYS A 141 20.48 5.24 -1.04
N ARG A 142 21.72 4.79 -1.28
CA ARG A 142 22.93 5.58 -1.04
C ARG A 142 22.99 6.83 -1.93
N GLU A 143 22.67 6.68 -3.21
CA GLU A 143 22.63 7.81 -4.15
C GLU A 143 21.61 8.87 -3.74
N VAL A 144 20.39 8.43 -3.37
CA VAL A 144 19.33 9.33 -2.94
C VAL A 144 19.67 9.98 -1.61
N MET A 145 20.22 9.22 -0.65
CA MET A 145 20.68 9.75 0.65
C MET A 145 21.75 10.83 0.46
N ALA A 146 22.74 10.58 -0.39
CA ALA A 146 23.81 11.55 -0.65
C ALA A 146 23.29 12.85 -1.26
N ARG A 147 22.21 12.79 -2.04
CA ARG A 147 21.63 13.91 -2.77
C ARG A 147 20.70 14.78 -1.94
N GLN A 148 19.92 14.16 -1.04
CA GLN A 148 18.82 14.86 -0.33
C GLN A 148 18.79 14.65 1.19
N GLY A 149 19.74 13.88 1.77
CA GLY A 149 19.88 13.71 3.23
C GLY A 149 18.85 12.79 3.88
N LYS A 150 17.90 12.25 3.12
CA LYS A 150 16.90 11.30 3.61
C LYS A 150 16.50 10.31 2.50
N VAL A 151 15.94 9.17 2.89
CA VAL A 151 15.42 8.16 1.97
C VAL A 151 13.97 7.84 2.33
N LEU A 152 13.10 7.89 1.33
CA LEU A 152 11.78 7.28 1.38
C LEU A 152 11.71 6.25 0.25
N ALA A 153 11.47 5.00 0.60
CA ALA A 153 11.34 3.89 -0.35
C ALA A 153 10.05 3.12 -0.13
N ILE A 154 9.44 2.67 -1.21
CA ILE A 154 8.29 1.78 -1.15
C ILE A 154 8.76 0.34 -1.34
N ILE A 155 8.43 -0.50 -0.37
CA ILE A 155 8.57 -1.95 -0.42
C ILE A 155 7.17 -2.52 -0.22
N ASN A 156 6.70 -3.28 -1.21
CA ASN A 156 5.40 -3.95 -1.14
C ASN A 156 5.63 -5.44 -0.88
N ASP A 157 5.44 -5.85 0.35
CA ASP A 157 5.61 -7.22 0.84
C ASP A 157 4.56 -7.51 1.94
N PRO A 158 4.01 -8.72 2.03
CA PRO A 158 4.08 -9.81 1.05
C PRO A 158 3.23 -9.55 -0.21
N CYS A 159 3.34 -10.45 -1.19
CA CYS A 159 2.53 -10.44 -2.41
C CYS A 159 2.65 -9.12 -3.19
N HIS A 160 3.88 -8.77 -3.58
CA HIS A 160 4.17 -7.56 -4.33
C HIS A 160 3.24 -7.34 -5.54
N ASN A 161 2.64 -6.16 -5.63
CA ASN A 161 1.82 -5.78 -6.77
C ASN A 161 2.69 -5.11 -7.88
N PRO A 162 2.83 -5.69 -9.11
CA PRO A 162 1.95 -6.75 -9.68
C PRO A 162 2.57 -8.15 -9.74
N THR A 163 3.74 -8.40 -9.18
CA THR A 163 4.47 -9.66 -9.43
C THR A 163 4.03 -10.84 -8.58
N GLY A 164 3.35 -10.60 -7.46
CA GLY A 164 3.03 -11.63 -6.48
C GLY A 164 4.22 -12.11 -5.64
N TYR A 165 5.41 -11.55 -5.84
CA TYR A 165 6.62 -11.92 -5.11
C TYR A 165 6.50 -11.58 -3.61
N SER A 166 7.07 -12.44 -2.78
CA SER A 166 7.25 -12.21 -1.33
C SER A 166 8.69 -12.53 -0.94
N MET A 167 9.29 -11.68 -0.08
CA MET A 167 10.65 -11.83 0.44
C MET A 167 10.71 -12.88 1.55
#